data_e26ef7be17b950504afa55a25f434791
#
_entry.id   e26ef7be17b950504afa55a25f434791
#
_cell.length_a   1.000
_cell.length_b   1.000
_cell.length_c   1.000
_cell.angle_alpha   90.00
_cell.angle_beta   90.00
_cell.angle_gamma   90.00
#
_symmetry.space_group_name_H-M   'P 1'
#
loop_
_entity.id
_entity.type
_entity.pdbx_description
1 polymer ?
#
loop_
_entity_poly.entity_id
_entity_poly.type
_entity_poly.pdbx_seq_one_letter_code
_entity_poly.pdbx_strand_id
1 'polypeptide(L)'
;MDTNDMILVSVDDHVIEPPTMFDAHIPEQFRDRAPRVQEDENGAQYWEYEGNRAPNMGLNAVAGCPPEEYGLNPLRFDQMRPGCYDIHERIRDMNANGVLGSINFPTFVHFCGQLFLRSTDKDLALACVRAYNDWHIDEWCGTYPERIIPMSIMPLWDVELMADEIR
;
A
#
# COMPACT_ATOMS: atom_id res chain seq x y z
N MET A 1 -0.14 24.94 -26.57
CA MET A 1 -0.28 23.49 -26.29
C MET A 1 -1.76 23.26 -26.06
N ASP A 2 -2.38 22.38 -26.83
CA ASP A 2 -3.80 22.07 -26.63
C ASP A 2 -3.92 21.15 -25.41
N THR A 3 -4.87 21.40 -24.52
CA THR A 3 -5.13 20.57 -23.33
C THR A 3 -5.56 19.14 -23.72
N ASN A 4 -6.14 18.97 -24.91
CA ASN A 4 -6.50 17.65 -25.42
C ASN A 4 -5.30 16.78 -25.84
N ASP A 5 -4.12 17.38 -25.98
CA ASP A 5 -2.88 16.67 -26.32
C ASP A 5 -2.04 16.33 -25.09
N MET A 6 -2.51 16.70 -23.87
CA MET A 6 -1.79 16.44 -22.63
C MET A 6 -1.96 14.99 -22.18
N ILE A 7 -0.85 14.39 -21.76
CA ILE A 7 -0.82 13.11 -21.05
C ILE A 7 -0.64 13.40 -19.57
N LEU A 8 -1.59 12.95 -18.74
CA LEU A 8 -1.54 13.12 -17.30
C LEU A 8 -1.00 11.84 -16.66
N VAL A 9 0.12 11.99 -15.94
CA VAL A 9 0.69 10.92 -15.09
C VAL A 9 0.77 11.45 -13.67
N SER A 10 0.16 10.73 -12.72
CA SER A 10 0.24 11.05 -11.30
C SER A 10 1.51 10.43 -10.70
N VAL A 11 2.30 11.25 -10.00
CA VAL A 11 3.60 10.83 -9.44
C VAL A 11 3.64 10.88 -7.91
N ASP A 12 2.49 11.11 -7.28
CA ASP A 12 2.36 11.22 -5.82
C ASP A 12 0.98 10.74 -5.36
N ASP A 13 0.61 9.54 -5.80
CA ASP A 13 -0.56 8.84 -5.30
C ASP A 13 -0.20 7.88 -4.18
N HIS A 14 -1.21 7.44 -3.44
CA HIS A 14 -1.06 6.42 -2.41
C HIS A 14 -1.96 5.20 -2.68
N VAL A 15 -1.50 4.06 -2.22
CA VAL A 15 -2.33 2.84 -2.09
C VAL A 15 -2.59 2.58 -0.62
N ILE A 16 -3.82 2.20 -0.29
CA ILE A 16 -4.14 1.60 1.00
C ILE A 16 -3.98 0.10 0.82
N GLU A 17 -3.05 -0.50 1.51
CA GLU A 17 -2.78 -1.92 1.38
C GLU A 17 -4.02 -2.73 1.78
N PRO A 18 -4.52 -3.63 0.91
CA PRO A 18 -5.69 -4.44 1.23
C PRO A 18 -5.39 -5.39 2.40
N PRO A 19 -6.38 -5.71 3.24
CA PRO A 19 -6.17 -6.48 4.47
C PRO A 19 -5.60 -7.89 4.25
N THR A 20 -5.73 -8.41 3.03
CA THR A 20 -5.26 -9.75 2.64
C THR A 20 -3.90 -9.75 1.94
N MET A 21 -3.24 -8.60 1.82
CA MET A 21 -2.00 -8.44 1.05
C MET A 21 -0.90 -9.43 1.45
N PHE A 22 -0.73 -9.69 2.75
CA PHE A 22 0.30 -10.62 3.22
C PHE A 22 -0.08 -12.11 3.09
N ASP A 23 -1.36 -12.43 2.95
CA ASP A 23 -1.86 -13.82 3.04
C ASP A 23 -1.28 -14.73 1.96
N ALA A 24 -1.12 -14.21 0.73
CA ALA A 24 -0.65 -14.98 -0.40
C ALA A 24 0.88 -15.05 -0.51
N HIS A 25 1.58 -14.02 -0.05
CA HIS A 25 3.01 -13.83 -0.33
C HIS A 25 3.92 -14.08 0.87
N ILE A 26 3.39 -14.08 2.11
CA ILE A 26 4.20 -14.35 3.30
C ILE A 26 4.52 -15.84 3.44
N PRO A 27 5.78 -16.24 3.71
CA PRO A 27 6.13 -17.63 3.97
C PRO A 27 5.35 -18.21 5.18
N GLU A 28 4.94 -19.47 5.08
CA GLU A 28 4.09 -20.17 6.07
C GLU A 28 4.57 -20.00 7.51
N GLN A 29 5.89 -20.10 7.73
CA GLN A 29 6.49 -19.99 9.07
C GLN A 29 6.30 -18.62 9.72
N PHE A 30 5.97 -17.58 8.97
CA PHE A 30 5.76 -16.21 9.47
C PHE A 30 4.30 -15.80 9.48
N ARG A 31 3.38 -16.60 8.92
CA ARG A 31 1.97 -16.25 8.71
C ARG A 31 1.28 -15.75 9.98
N ASP A 32 1.48 -16.43 11.10
CA ASP A 32 0.85 -16.08 12.37
C ASP A 32 1.39 -14.78 12.99
N ARG A 33 2.52 -14.28 12.50
CA ARG A 33 3.21 -13.07 13.00
C ARG A 33 3.27 -11.95 11.99
N ALA A 34 2.81 -12.19 10.76
CA ALA A 34 2.73 -11.17 9.73
C ALA A 34 1.78 -10.02 10.14
N PRO A 35 1.96 -8.82 9.57
CA PRO A 35 1.00 -7.75 9.77
C PRO A 35 -0.40 -8.18 9.38
N ARG A 36 -1.40 -7.78 10.16
CA ARG A 36 -2.81 -8.11 9.90
C ARG A 36 -3.72 -6.99 10.34
N VAL A 37 -4.85 -6.87 9.66
CA VAL A 37 -5.90 -5.94 10.06
C VAL A 37 -6.72 -6.54 11.20
N GLN A 38 -6.91 -5.76 12.25
CA GLN A 38 -7.74 -6.07 13.41
C GLN A 38 -8.87 -5.03 13.52
N GLU A 39 -9.87 -5.32 14.33
CA GLU A 39 -10.96 -4.41 14.64
C GLU A 39 -11.02 -4.20 16.16
N ASP A 40 -11.18 -2.96 16.59
CA ASP A 40 -11.31 -2.64 18.01
C ASP A 40 -12.80 -2.71 18.46
N GLU A 41 -13.01 -2.49 19.74
CA GLU A 41 -14.34 -2.52 20.39
C GLU A 41 -15.36 -1.52 19.79
N ASN A 42 -14.88 -0.48 19.13
CA ASN A 42 -15.71 0.54 18.48
C ASN A 42 -15.90 0.26 16.98
N GLY A 43 -15.36 -0.85 16.49
CA GLY A 43 -15.44 -1.23 15.08
C GLY A 43 -14.41 -0.52 14.19
N ALA A 44 -13.45 0.22 14.74
CA ALA A 44 -12.38 0.82 13.97
C ALA A 44 -11.32 -0.22 13.60
N GLN A 45 -10.95 -0.27 12.32
CA GLN A 45 -9.92 -1.17 11.82
C GLN A 45 -8.53 -0.54 11.93
N TYR A 46 -7.54 -1.38 12.19
CA TYR A 46 -6.15 -0.98 12.29
C TYR A 46 -5.22 -2.12 11.91
N TRP A 47 -4.02 -1.80 11.46
CA TRP A 47 -2.97 -2.78 11.29
C TRP A 47 -2.29 -3.10 12.61
N GLU A 48 -2.08 -4.38 12.89
CA GLU A 48 -1.26 -4.87 14.01
C GLU A 48 0.00 -5.53 13.48
N TYR A 49 1.16 -5.15 14.01
CA TYR A 49 2.45 -5.76 13.73
C TYR A 49 3.36 -5.71 14.96
N GLU A 50 3.93 -6.86 15.35
CA GLU A 50 4.78 -7.01 16.55
C GLU A 50 4.14 -6.37 17.81
N GLY A 51 2.85 -6.54 18.00
CA GLY A 51 2.09 -5.98 19.13
C GLY A 51 1.85 -4.46 19.08
N ASN A 52 2.24 -3.80 18.01
CA ASN A 52 1.99 -2.37 17.80
C ASN A 52 0.77 -2.17 16.89
N ARG A 53 -0.04 -1.15 17.23
CA ARG A 53 -1.18 -0.73 16.41
C ARG A 53 -0.77 0.42 15.49
N ALA A 54 -1.15 0.31 14.22
CA ALA A 54 -1.08 1.41 13.24
C ALA A 54 -2.52 1.81 12.86
N PRO A 55 -3.07 2.86 13.50
CA PRO A 55 -4.49 3.22 13.36
C PRO A 55 -4.78 4.08 12.12
N ASN A 56 -3.76 4.57 11.43
CA ASN A 56 -3.90 5.59 10.38
C ASN A 56 -4.15 5.00 9.00
N MET A 57 -4.85 3.87 8.89
CA MET A 57 -5.07 3.25 7.59
C MET A 57 -5.85 4.13 6.61
N GLY A 58 -6.73 4.99 7.12
CA GLY A 58 -7.52 5.93 6.32
C GLY A 58 -6.81 7.24 5.96
N LEU A 59 -5.57 7.47 6.41
CA LEU A 59 -4.87 8.74 6.23
C LEU A 59 -4.79 9.19 4.76
N ASN A 60 -4.62 8.25 3.85
CA ASN A 60 -4.51 8.52 2.41
C ASN A 60 -5.77 8.11 1.62
N ALA A 61 -6.89 7.88 2.31
CA ALA A 61 -8.15 7.44 1.70
C ALA A 61 -9.18 8.57 1.57
N VAL A 62 -8.71 9.78 1.26
CA VAL A 62 -9.57 10.99 1.15
C VAL A 62 -10.22 11.17 -0.22
N ALA A 63 -9.94 10.29 -1.17
CA ALA A 63 -10.49 10.39 -2.53
C ALA A 63 -12.02 10.40 -2.52
N GLY A 64 -12.59 11.42 -3.14
CA GLY A 64 -14.05 11.64 -3.23
C GLY A 64 -14.65 12.35 -2.02
N CYS A 65 -13.86 12.68 -0.99
CA CYS A 65 -14.30 13.50 0.13
C CYS A 65 -14.09 14.99 -0.14
N PRO A 66 -14.95 15.88 0.38
CA PRO A 66 -14.70 17.30 0.33
C PRO A 66 -13.52 17.68 1.26
N PRO A 67 -12.75 18.75 0.94
CA PRO A 67 -11.54 19.10 1.71
C PRO A 67 -11.76 19.30 3.21
N GLU A 68 -12.92 19.76 3.63
CA GLU A 68 -13.29 19.96 5.03
C GLU A 68 -13.45 18.66 5.82
N GLU A 69 -13.57 17.52 5.14
CA GLU A 69 -13.66 16.18 5.73
C GLU A 69 -12.32 15.44 5.73
N TYR A 70 -11.24 16.05 5.22
CA TYR A 70 -9.93 15.41 5.24
C TYR A 70 -9.42 15.23 6.67
N GLY A 71 -8.96 14.02 6.98
CA GLY A 71 -8.50 13.67 8.33
C GLY A 71 -7.98 12.24 8.40
N LEU A 72 -8.08 11.65 9.61
CA LEU A 72 -7.69 10.27 9.87
C LEU A 72 -8.81 9.25 9.53
N ASN A 73 -9.99 9.73 9.17
CA ASN A 73 -11.08 8.92 8.68
C ASN A 73 -10.97 8.74 7.15
N PRO A 74 -11.52 7.67 6.58
CA PRO A 74 -12.29 6.65 7.26
C PRO A 74 -11.43 5.67 8.08
N LEU A 75 -12.06 5.02 9.07
CA LEU A 75 -11.42 4.03 9.96
C LEU A 75 -11.68 2.58 9.54
N ARG A 76 -12.38 2.36 8.41
CA ARG A 76 -12.79 1.04 7.93
C ARG A 76 -12.66 0.98 6.41
N PHE A 77 -12.29 -0.20 5.88
CA PHE A 77 -12.20 -0.40 4.44
C PHE A 77 -13.55 -0.18 3.71
N ASP A 78 -14.66 -0.58 4.32
CA ASP A 78 -16.01 -0.41 3.74
C ASP A 78 -16.48 1.05 3.69
N GLN A 79 -15.77 1.97 4.33
CA GLN A 79 -16.01 3.42 4.28
C GLN A 79 -15.10 4.13 3.27
N MET A 80 -14.08 3.45 2.74
CA MET A 80 -13.14 4.01 1.77
C MET A 80 -13.68 3.86 0.35
N ARG A 81 -13.31 4.80 -0.52
CA ARG A 81 -13.51 4.62 -1.96
C ARG A 81 -12.74 3.37 -2.41
N PRO A 82 -13.38 2.40 -3.09
CA PRO A 82 -12.72 1.15 -3.47
C PRO A 82 -11.42 1.35 -4.26
N GLY A 83 -11.31 2.37 -5.09
CA GLY A 83 -10.08 2.70 -5.81
C GLY A 83 -8.87 3.02 -4.90
N CYS A 84 -9.04 3.16 -3.58
CA CYS A 84 -7.93 3.31 -2.66
C CYS A 84 -7.17 1.99 -2.45
N TYR A 85 -7.85 0.82 -2.54
CA TYR A 85 -7.29 -0.51 -2.21
C TYR A 85 -7.61 -1.63 -3.21
N ASP A 86 -8.45 -1.36 -4.20
CA ASP A 86 -8.78 -2.29 -5.30
C ASP A 86 -8.24 -1.75 -6.61
N ILE A 87 -7.37 -2.52 -7.29
CA ILE A 87 -6.70 -2.07 -8.51
C ILE A 87 -7.67 -1.88 -9.67
N HIS A 88 -8.73 -2.70 -9.80
CA HIS A 88 -9.70 -2.55 -10.88
C HIS A 88 -10.49 -1.26 -10.73
N GLU A 89 -10.90 -0.93 -9.51
CA GLU A 89 -11.59 0.32 -9.20
C GLU A 89 -10.64 1.52 -9.32
N ARG A 90 -9.35 1.37 -8.97
CA ARG A 90 -8.31 2.40 -9.20
C ARG A 90 -8.22 2.76 -10.69
N ILE A 91 -8.17 1.78 -11.57
CA ILE A 91 -8.10 2.03 -13.02
C ILE A 91 -9.38 2.69 -13.53
N ARG A 92 -10.55 2.35 -13.00
CA ARG A 92 -11.80 3.06 -13.33
C ARG A 92 -11.75 4.53 -12.93
N ASP A 93 -11.24 4.84 -11.74
CA ASP A 93 -11.06 6.20 -11.26
C ASP A 93 -10.05 6.98 -12.10
N MET A 94 -8.92 6.37 -12.44
CA MET A 94 -7.92 6.96 -13.34
C MET A 94 -8.51 7.28 -14.71
N ASN A 95 -9.28 6.36 -15.29
CA ASN A 95 -9.95 6.58 -16.58
C ASN A 95 -10.97 7.72 -16.52
N ALA A 96 -11.75 7.81 -15.46
CA ALA A 96 -12.73 8.88 -15.27
C ALA A 96 -12.07 10.27 -15.14
N ASN A 97 -10.83 10.32 -14.62
CA ASN A 97 -10.07 11.55 -14.43
C ASN A 97 -9.02 11.82 -15.54
N GLY A 98 -8.95 10.99 -16.59
CA GLY A 98 -8.01 11.15 -17.68
C GLY A 98 -6.53 10.90 -17.29
N VAL A 99 -6.28 10.16 -16.20
CA VAL A 99 -4.94 9.80 -15.72
C VAL A 99 -4.46 8.56 -16.48
N LEU A 100 -3.36 8.69 -17.23
CA LEU A 100 -2.79 7.58 -18.00
C LEU A 100 -2.02 6.61 -17.10
N GLY A 101 -1.15 7.11 -16.24
CA GLY A 101 -0.30 6.30 -15.36
C GLY A 101 -0.17 6.90 -13.97
N SER A 102 0.21 6.07 -13.00
CA SER A 102 0.35 6.50 -11.60
C SER A 102 1.49 5.75 -10.91
N ILE A 103 2.21 6.46 -10.01
CA ILE A 103 3.07 5.88 -8.97
C ILE A 103 2.26 5.86 -7.68
N ASN A 104 2.22 4.71 -6.99
CA ASN A 104 1.43 4.57 -5.77
C ASN A 104 2.33 4.26 -4.57
N PHE A 105 2.52 5.26 -3.71
CA PHE A 105 3.27 5.10 -2.47
C PHE A 105 2.51 4.26 -1.44
N PRO A 106 3.20 3.48 -0.63
CA PRO A 106 2.59 2.73 0.46
C PRO A 106 2.02 3.65 1.55
N THR A 107 1.03 3.16 2.29
CA THR A 107 0.47 3.83 3.46
C THR A 107 0.88 3.15 4.75
N PHE A 108 0.57 1.85 4.91
CA PHE A 108 0.83 1.10 6.13
C PHE A 108 2.31 0.89 6.41
N VAL A 109 3.07 0.46 5.41
CA VAL A 109 4.50 0.15 5.58
C VAL A 109 5.38 1.39 5.64
N HIS A 110 4.79 2.57 5.54
CA HIS A 110 5.42 3.86 5.50
C HIS A 110 6.36 4.03 4.30
N PHE A 111 6.89 5.24 4.12
CA PHE A 111 7.80 5.54 3.02
C PHE A 111 9.02 4.61 3.05
N CYS A 112 9.30 3.94 1.92
CA CYS A 112 10.42 3.00 1.75
C CYS A 112 10.42 1.80 2.72
N GLY A 113 9.31 1.43 3.35
CA GLY A 113 9.28 0.32 4.31
C GLY A 113 9.87 0.63 5.69
N GLN A 114 9.87 1.89 6.11
CA GLN A 114 10.40 2.33 7.41
C GLN A 114 9.79 1.60 8.61
N LEU A 115 8.58 1.07 8.48
CA LEU A 115 7.97 0.23 9.52
C LEU A 115 8.89 -0.93 9.89
N PHE A 116 9.41 -1.65 8.90
CA PHE A 116 10.23 -2.86 9.07
C PHE A 116 11.66 -2.55 9.55
N LEU A 117 12.16 -1.33 9.34
CA LEU A 117 13.45 -0.90 9.90
C LEU A 117 13.46 -1.00 11.43
N ARG A 118 12.30 -0.79 12.07
CA ARG A 118 12.16 -0.80 13.54
C ARG A 118 11.83 -2.18 14.10
N SER A 119 11.56 -3.17 13.26
CA SER A 119 11.24 -4.54 13.67
C SER A 119 12.39 -5.15 14.47
N THR A 120 12.04 -5.90 15.50
CA THR A 120 13.00 -6.62 16.35
C THR A 120 13.43 -7.95 15.74
N ASP A 121 12.53 -8.59 14.96
CA ASP A 121 12.79 -9.80 14.19
C ASP A 121 13.09 -9.46 12.73
N LYS A 122 14.38 -9.47 12.37
CA LYS A 122 14.82 -9.10 11.02
C LYS A 122 14.48 -10.13 9.95
N ASP A 123 14.32 -11.39 10.32
CA ASP A 123 13.91 -12.44 9.38
C ASP A 123 12.43 -12.27 9.02
N LEU A 124 11.58 -12.00 10.02
CA LEU A 124 10.18 -11.65 9.79
C LEU A 124 10.06 -10.35 8.99
N ALA A 125 10.84 -9.33 9.34
CA ALA A 125 10.83 -8.04 8.63
C ALA A 125 11.20 -8.20 7.16
N LEU A 126 12.23 -8.99 6.84
CA LEU A 126 12.65 -9.27 5.46
C LEU A 126 11.55 -10.03 4.70
N ALA A 127 10.93 -11.02 5.34
CA ALA A 127 9.81 -11.75 4.74
C ALA A 127 8.63 -10.81 4.43
N CYS A 128 8.34 -9.85 5.32
CA CYS A 128 7.28 -8.85 5.10
C CYS A 128 7.64 -7.86 3.97
N VAL A 129 8.91 -7.41 3.87
CA VAL A 129 9.36 -6.57 2.76
C VAL A 129 9.15 -7.29 1.42
N ARG A 130 9.60 -8.55 1.32
CA ARG A 130 9.44 -9.35 0.11
C ARG A 130 7.97 -9.60 -0.24
N ALA A 131 7.17 -9.97 0.74
CA ALA A 131 5.73 -10.18 0.54
C ALA A 131 5.02 -8.92 0.04
N TYR A 132 5.39 -7.74 0.56
CA TYR A 132 4.87 -6.46 0.03
C TYR A 132 5.29 -6.24 -1.43
N ASN A 133 6.57 -6.43 -1.74
CA ASN A 133 7.09 -6.20 -3.09
C ASN A 133 6.48 -7.17 -4.10
N ASP A 134 6.37 -8.46 -3.76
CA ASP A 134 5.73 -9.48 -4.59
C ASP A 134 4.25 -9.10 -4.86
N TRP A 135 3.48 -8.77 -3.82
CA TRP A 135 2.12 -8.29 -4.00
C TRP A 135 2.04 -7.04 -4.86
N HIS A 136 2.89 -6.04 -4.59
CA HIS A 136 2.84 -4.75 -5.31
C HIS A 136 3.19 -4.92 -6.78
N ILE A 137 4.20 -5.72 -7.08
CA ILE A 137 4.66 -5.96 -8.46
C ILE A 137 3.72 -6.89 -9.21
N ASP A 138 3.34 -8.02 -8.61
CA ASP A 138 2.60 -9.06 -9.32
C ASP A 138 1.09 -8.78 -9.40
N GLU A 139 0.50 -8.24 -8.33
CA GLU A 139 -0.95 -8.02 -8.27
C GLU A 139 -1.32 -6.56 -8.55
N TRP A 140 -0.79 -5.60 -7.78
CA TRP A 140 -1.17 -4.20 -7.93
C TRP A 140 -0.72 -3.61 -9.27
N CYS A 141 0.56 -3.75 -9.60
CA CYS A 141 1.10 -3.25 -10.88
C CYS A 141 0.86 -4.25 -12.03
N GLY A 142 1.08 -5.55 -11.77
CA GLY A 142 1.06 -6.59 -12.79
C GLY A 142 -0.31 -6.82 -13.42
N THR A 143 -1.40 -6.49 -12.72
CA THR A 143 -2.75 -6.55 -13.29
C THR A 143 -2.95 -5.53 -14.44
N TYR A 144 -2.28 -4.37 -14.35
CA TYR A 144 -2.32 -3.31 -15.38
C TYR A 144 -0.93 -2.69 -15.59
N PRO A 145 0.02 -3.42 -16.19
CA PRO A 145 1.44 -3.05 -16.21
C PRO A 145 1.76 -1.75 -16.94
N GLU A 146 0.89 -1.27 -17.81
CA GLU A 146 1.06 0.01 -18.52
C GLU A 146 0.44 1.20 -17.78
N ARG A 147 -0.21 0.96 -16.65
CA ARG A 147 -0.99 1.97 -15.92
C ARG A 147 -0.40 2.32 -14.55
N ILE A 148 0.20 1.36 -13.87
CA ILE A 148 0.83 1.56 -12.57
C ILE A 148 2.33 1.36 -12.71
N ILE A 149 3.09 2.36 -12.27
CA ILE A 149 4.56 2.34 -12.28
C ILE A 149 5.02 1.61 -11.02
N PRO A 150 5.71 0.47 -11.13
CA PRO A 150 6.09 -0.31 -9.98
C PRO A 150 7.14 0.42 -9.12
N MET A 151 7.02 0.25 -7.82
CA MET A 151 7.97 0.66 -6.80
C MET A 151 8.21 -0.51 -5.86
N SER A 152 9.36 -0.54 -5.21
CA SER A 152 9.65 -1.49 -4.16
C SER A 152 10.05 -0.79 -2.86
N ILE A 153 9.74 -1.43 -1.74
CA ILE A 153 10.26 -1.05 -0.43
C ILE A 153 11.52 -1.85 -0.13
N MET A 154 12.39 -1.32 0.74
CA MET A 154 13.73 -1.86 0.93
C MET A 154 13.98 -2.34 2.36
N PRO A 155 14.78 -3.41 2.54
CA PRO A 155 15.28 -3.79 3.84
C PRO A 155 16.37 -2.81 4.31
N LEU A 156 15.97 -1.63 4.81
CA LEU A 156 16.82 -0.47 5.10
C LEU A 156 17.92 -0.70 6.15
N TRP A 157 17.98 -1.89 6.75
CA TRP A 157 18.96 -2.25 7.78
C TRP A 157 20.17 -3.04 7.23
N ASP A 158 20.14 -3.43 5.95
CA ASP A 158 21.18 -4.27 5.35
C ASP A 158 21.35 -3.96 3.85
N VAL A 159 22.54 -3.49 3.48
CA VAL A 159 22.86 -3.04 2.10
C VAL A 159 22.90 -4.21 1.12
N GLU A 160 23.35 -5.39 1.54
CA GLU A 160 23.42 -6.56 0.67
C GLU A 160 21.99 -7.08 0.37
N LEU A 161 21.14 -7.13 1.39
CA LEU A 161 19.73 -7.49 1.19
C LEU A 161 19.00 -6.46 0.31
N MET A 162 19.32 -5.16 0.44
CA MET A 162 18.78 -4.12 -0.47
C MET A 162 19.22 -4.39 -1.93
N ALA A 163 20.49 -4.72 -2.13
CA ALA A 163 21.00 -5.01 -3.46
C ALA A 163 20.38 -6.29 -4.07
N ASP A 164 20.09 -7.28 -3.23
CA ASP A 164 19.38 -8.49 -3.67
C ASP A 164 17.93 -8.22 -4.05
N GLU A 165 17.25 -7.35 -3.32
CA GLU A 165 15.86 -6.98 -3.58
C GLU A 165 15.65 -6.13 -4.85
N ILE A 166 16.71 -5.45 -5.31
CA ILE A 166 16.68 -4.64 -6.55
C ILE A 166 16.91 -5.50 -7.81
N ARG A 167 17.51 -6.70 -7.68
CA ARG A 167 17.87 -7.57 -8.83
C ARG A 167 16.71 -8.38 -9.36
#